data_99d7f685c8cb44268d4587eb82a76703
#
_entry.id   99d7f685c8cb44268d4587eb82a76703
#
_cell.length_a   1.000
_cell.length_b   1.000
_cell.length_c   1.000
_cell.angle_alpha   90.00
_cell.angle_beta   90.00
_cell.angle_gamma   90.00
#
_symmetry.space_group_name_H-M   'P 1'
#
loop_
_entity.id
_entity.type
_entity.pdbx_description
1 polymer ?
#
loop_
_entity_poly.entity_id
_entity_poly.type
_entity_poly.pdbx_seq_one_letter_code
_entity_poly.pdbx_strand_id
1 'polypeptide(L)'
;PPGLSLAAATPCVAGQRWRWDGVEFQFLHPTPGFPYLGNESSCVLRVASPHGTVLLTGDIGEVIEQGLVKRSRALLKADVVVAPHHGSGGSSRPDFVAAIRPRLVVVSTGHGNRFGHPRADVVRRWQHAGAEVLNTATSGAVSVWLGGQDLQVRERRIWRSHVWDAAERARAAAILSPIEQMAAVPEG
;
A
#
# COMPACT_ATOMS: atom_id res chain seq x y z
N PRO A 1 -29.56 5.07 -7.26
CA PRO A 1 -28.75 5.85 -8.19
C PRO A 1 -28.80 5.19 -9.56
N PRO A 2 -28.97 5.97 -10.66
CA PRO A 2 -28.96 5.38 -12.00
C PRO A 2 -27.61 4.70 -12.20
N GLY A 3 -27.62 3.43 -12.62
CA GLY A 3 -26.42 2.65 -12.84
C GLY A 3 -25.51 3.36 -13.82
N LEU A 4 -24.24 3.54 -13.45
CA LEU A 4 -23.21 4.00 -14.36
C LEU A 4 -23.17 2.99 -15.53
N SER A 5 -23.46 3.49 -16.73
CA SER A 5 -23.36 2.66 -17.93
C SER A 5 -21.90 2.26 -18.11
N LEU A 6 -21.61 0.96 -18.07
CA LEU A 6 -20.28 0.40 -18.35
C LEU A 6 -19.77 0.80 -19.75
N ALA A 7 -20.65 1.23 -20.65
CA ALA A 7 -20.30 1.73 -21.98
C ALA A 7 -19.47 3.03 -21.96
N ALA A 8 -19.41 3.73 -20.85
CA ALA A 8 -18.61 4.95 -20.68
C ALA A 8 -17.25 4.71 -19.99
N ALA A 9 -16.96 3.47 -19.54
CA ALA A 9 -15.71 3.15 -18.87
C ALA A 9 -14.59 2.94 -19.90
N THR A 10 -13.51 3.69 -19.78
CA THR A 10 -12.30 3.49 -20.57
C THR A 10 -11.34 2.58 -19.81
N PRO A 11 -10.88 1.47 -20.41
CA PRO A 11 -9.90 0.59 -19.78
C PRO A 11 -8.60 1.35 -19.46
N CYS A 12 -7.95 1.03 -18.36
CA CYS A 12 -6.61 1.52 -18.09
C CYS A 12 -5.60 0.83 -19.02
N VAL A 13 -4.79 1.62 -19.73
CA VAL A 13 -3.75 1.13 -20.63
C VAL A 13 -2.48 1.93 -20.45
N ALA A 14 -1.33 1.24 -20.35
CA ALA A 14 -0.02 1.86 -20.21
C ALA A 14 0.24 2.91 -21.30
N GLY A 15 0.74 4.06 -20.90
CA GLY A 15 0.96 5.21 -21.78
C GLY A 15 -0.19 6.22 -21.79
N GLN A 16 -1.40 5.84 -21.39
CA GLN A 16 -2.47 6.81 -21.18
C GLN A 16 -2.07 7.77 -20.07
N ARG A 17 -2.23 9.06 -20.34
CA ARG A 17 -1.93 10.14 -19.39
C ARG A 17 -2.94 11.28 -19.52
N TRP A 18 -3.20 11.93 -18.41
CA TRP A 18 -3.99 13.15 -18.36
C TRP A 18 -3.47 14.06 -17.24
N ARG A 19 -3.90 15.30 -17.27
CA ARG A 19 -3.60 16.26 -16.22
C ARG A 19 -4.88 16.83 -15.67
N TRP A 20 -4.96 16.92 -14.36
CA TRP A 20 -6.08 17.54 -13.66
C TRP A 20 -5.54 18.35 -12.48
N ASP A 21 -5.90 19.63 -12.43
CA ASP A 21 -5.53 20.59 -11.37
C ASP A 21 -4.03 20.58 -11.05
N GLY A 22 -3.21 20.61 -12.09
CA GLY A 22 -1.75 20.61 -11.98
C GLY A 22 -1.12 19.25 -11.66
N VAL A 23 -1.92 18.21 -11.41
CA VAL A 23 -1.48 16.84 -11.14
C VAL A 23 -1.50 16.02 -12.43
N GLU A 24 -0.41 15.30 -12.68
CA GLU A 24 -0.29 14.38 -13.81
C GLU A 24 -0.62 12.96 -13.37
N PHE A 25 -1.44 12.29 -14.14
CA PHE A 25 -1.82 10.88 -13.97
C PHE A 25 -1.33 10.10 -15.18
N GLN A 26 -0.71 8.94 -14.95
CA GLN A 26 -0.20 8.09 -16.02
C GLN A 26 -0.36 6.62 -15.65
N PHE A 27 -1.02 5.83 -16.51
CA PHE A 27 -1.01 4.38 -16.39
C PHE A 27 0.31 3.79 -16.88
N LEU A 28 0.88 2.89 -16.08
CA LEU A 28 2.10 2.14 -16.40
C LEU A 28 1.80 0.67 -16.76
N HIS A 29 0.60 0.18 -16.42
CA HIS A 29 0.12 -1.17 -16.67
C HIS A 29 -1.43 -1.18 -16.62
N PRO A 30 -2.12 -2.07 -17.36
CA PRO A 30 -1.63 -3.07 -18.32
C PRO A 30 -1.06 -2.47 -19.62
N THR A 31 -0.19 -3.22 -20.30
CA THR A 31 0.26 -2.83 -21.65
C THR A 31 -0.87 -3.00 -22.67
N PRO A 32 -0.83 -2.28 -23.82
CA PRO A 32 -1.80 -2.51 -24.89
C PRO A 32 -1.89 -3.99 -25.27
N GLY A 33 -3.12 -4.51 -25.38
CA GLY A 33 -3.35 -5.92 -25.71
C GLY A 33 -3.02 -6.91 -24.60
N PHE A 34 -2.75 -6.47 -23.38
CA PHE A 34 -2.51 -7.37 -22.25
C PHE A 34 -3.79 -8.20 -21.97
N PRO A 35 -3.69 -9.54 -21.90
CA PRO A 35 -4.85 -10.38 -21.63
C PRO A 35 -5.32 -10.20 -20.17
N TYR A 36 -6.60 -10.48 -19.92
CA TYR A 36 -7.09 -10.50 -18.55
C TYR A 36 -6.56 -11.72 -17.80
N LEU A 37 -5.72 -11.50 -16.80
CA LEU A 37 -5.08 -12.52 -15.96
C LEU A 37 -5.33 -12.25 -14.45
N GLY A 38 -6.56 -11.87 -14.10
CA GLY A 38 -6.92 -11.57 -12.72
C GLY A 38 -6.08 -10.44 -12.13
N ASN A 39 -5.44 -10.69 -11.00
CA ASN A 39 -4.62 -9.70 -10.28
C ASN A 39 -3.49 -9.11 -11.13
N GLU A 40 -2.90 -9.90 -12.01
CA GLU A 40 -1.84 -9.44 -12.92
C GLU A 40 -2.32 -8.40 -13.95
N SER A 41 -3.63 -8.22 -14.07
CA SER A 41 -4.23 -7.19 -14.94
C SER A 41 -4.57 -5.90 -14.18
N SER A 42 -4.16 -5.77 -12.93
CA SER A 42 -4.40 -4.57 -12.13
C SER A 42 -3.80 -3.33 -12.76
N CYS A 43 -4.53 -2.23 -12.72
CA CYS A 43 -4.02 -0.94 -13.17
C CYS A 43 -2.88 -0.45 -12.27
N VAL A 44 -1.73 -0.15 -12.84
CA VAL A 44 -0.67 0.57 -12.13
C VAL A 44 -0.72 2.03 -12.55
N LEU A 45 -1.02 2.90 -11.59
CA LEU A 45 -1.18 4.33 -11.81
C LEU A 45 -0.10 5.12 -11.08
N ARG A 46 0.61 5.94 -11.83
CA ARG A 46 1.49 6.97 -11.31
C ARG A 46 0.74 8.29 -11.24
N VAL A 47 0.76 8.93 -10.07
CA VAL A 47 0.18 10.25 -9.82
C VAL A 47 1.33 11.18 -9.41
N ALA A 48 1.56 12.24 -10.15
CA ALA A 48 2.68 13.14 -9.91
C ALA A 48 2.26 14.60 -9.87
N SER A 49 2.79 15.32 -8.90
CA SER A 49 2.64 16.75 -8.74
C SER A 49 4.02 17.40 -8.53
N PRO A 50 4.14 18.73 -8.52
CA PRO A 50 5.38 19.40 -8.13
C PRO A 50 5.84 19.07 -6.70
N HIS A 51 4.95 18.54 -5.86
CA HIS A 51 5.21 18.28 -4.45
C HIS A 51 5.57 16.81 -4.16
N GLY A 52 5.40 15.92 -5.12
CA GLY A 52 5.75 14.50 -4.96
C GLY A 52 4.96 13.57 -5.86
N THR A 53 5.30 12.30 -5.76
CA THR A 53 4.75 11.23 -6.60
C THR A 53 4.18 10.11 -5.76
N VAL A 54 3.00 9.62 -6.15
CA VAL A 54 2.35 8.42 -5.59
C VAL A 54 2.29 7.34 -6.65
N LEU A 55 2.58 6.10 -6.28
CA LEU A 55 2.41 4.92 -7.12
C LEU A 55 1.33 4.01 -6.53
N LEU A 56 0.25 3.82 -7.28
CA LEU A 56 -0.82 2.88 -6.97
C LEU A 56 -0.60 1.64 -7.81
N THR A 57 -0.37 0.50 -7.18
CA THR A 57 0.11 -0.71 -7.86
C THR A 57 -0.96 -1.76 -8.10
N GLY A 58 -2.09 -1.66 -7.39
CA GLY A 58 -3.08 -2.73 -7.38
C GLY A 58 -2.48 -4.05 -6.88
N ASP A 59 -2.98 -5.14 -7.39
CA ASP A 59 -2.62 -6.50 -6.94
C ASP A 59 -1.62 -7.20 -7.87
N ILE A 60 -0.78 -6.42 -8.58
CA ILE A 60 0.26 -7.00 -9.44
C ILE A 60 1.24 -7.86 -8.63
N GLY A 61 1.72 -8.93 -9.26
CA GLY A 61 2.76 -9.80 -8.72
C GLY A 61 4.13 -9.57 -9.35
N GLU A 62 5.07 -10.42 -8.97
CA GLU A 62 6.50 -10.31 -9.33
C GLU A 62 6.76 -10.24 -10.83
N VAL A 63 5.98 -10.93 -11.65
CA VAL A 63 6.14 -10.95 -13.11
C VAL A 63 5.90 -9.55 -13.70
N ILE A 64 4.83 -8.88 -13.27
CA ILE A 64 4.51 -7.54 -13.73
C ILE A 64 5.50 -6.53 -13.19
N GLU A 65 5.89 -6.64 -11.92
CA GLU A 65 6.92 -5.80 -11.31
C GLU A 65 8.23 -5.84 -12.11
N GLN A 66 8.70 -7.05 -12.46
CA GLN A 66 9.89 -7.22 -13.29
C GLN A 66 9.73 -6.56 -14.67
N GLY A 67 8.57 -6.73 -15.29
CA GLY A 67 8.24 -6.07 -16.54
C GLY A 67 8.28 -4.55 -16.43
N LEU A 68 7.72 -3.98 -15.35
CA LEU A 68 7.76 -2.52 -15.07
C LEU A 68 9.18 -2.01 -14.86
N VAL A 69 10.01 -2.74 -14.10
CA VAL A 69 11.43 -2.39 -13.91
C VAL A 69 12.18 -2.35 -15.23
N LYS A 70 11.92 -3.29 -16.13
CA LYS A 70 12.59 -3.36 -17.44
C LYS A 70 12.18 -2.22 -18.39
N ARG A 71 10.86 -1.91 -18.46
CA ARG A 71 10.34 -0.98 -19.48
C ARG A 71 10.13 0.46 -19.00
N SER A 72 9.97 0.66 -17.68
CA SER A 72 9.49 1.94 -17.12
C SER A 72 10.23 2.36 -15.86
N ARG A 73 11.45 1.89 -15.63
CA ARG A 73 12.21 2.09 -14.38
C ARG A 73 12.24 3.55 -13.92
N ALA A 74 12.43 4.49 -14.84
CA ALA A 74 12.50 5.92 -14.52
C ALA A 74 11.16 6.48 -13.99
N LEU A 75 10.04 5.87 -14.36
CA LEU A 75 8.70 6.27 -13.95
C LEU A 75 8.27 5.64 -12.63
N LEU A 76 9.02 4.66 -12.11
CA LEU A 76 8.67 3.97 -10.87
C LEU A 76 9.00 4.78 -9.62
N LYS A 77 9.98 5.70 -9.69
CA LYS A 77 10.37 6.51 -8.53
C LYS A 77 9.15 7.24 -7.96
N ALA A 78 8.87 7.05 -6.67
CA ALA A 78 7.72 7.63 -5.99
C ALA A 78 8.03 7.89 -4.52
N ASP A 79 7.43 8.93 -3.95
CA ASP A 79 7.54 9.26 -2.52
C ASP A 79 6.66 8.36 -1.68
N VAL A 80 5.49 8.01 -2.22
CA VAL A 80 4.51 7.14 -1.57
C VAL A 80 4.14 6.00 -2.51
N VAL A 81 4.06 4.79 -1.98
CA VAL A 81 3.55 3.63 -2.73
C VAL A 81 2.48 2.90 -1.92
N VAL A 82 1.41 2.50 -2.57
CA VAL A 82 0.52 1.47 -2.03
C VAL A 82 1.14 0.12 -2.38
N ALA A 83 1.43 -0.69 -1.36
CA ALA A 83 2.15 -1.95 -1.53
C ALA A 83 1.40 -2.90 -2.48
N PRO A 84 2.07 -3.49 -3.48
CA PRO A 84 1.45 -4.43 -4.39
C PRO A 84 0.84 -5.61 -3.65
N HIS A 85 -0.32 -6.06 -4.12
CA HIS A 85 -1.01 -7.26 -3.64
C HIS A 85 -1.05 -7.36 -2.10
N HIS A 86 -1.36 -6.23 -1.46
CA HIS A 86 -1.48 -6.11 0.01
C HIS A 86 -0.24 -6.56 0.80
N GLY A 87 0.93 -6.53 0.18
CA GLY A 87 2.17 -7.05 0.78
C GLY A 87 2.25 -8.58 0.80
N SER A 88 1.68 -9.25 -0.21
CA SER A 88 1.82 -10.68 -0.48
C SER A 88 3.28 -11.09 -0.66
N GLY A 89 3.63 -12.34 -0.31
CA GLY A 89 4.97 -12.89 -0.54
C GLY A 89 5.35 -13.03 -2.01
N GLY A 90 4.38 -13.03 -2.92
CA GLY A 90 4.58 -13.04 -4.39
C GLY A 90 4.63 -11.64 -5.00
N SER A 91 4.97 -10.61 -4.22
CA SER A 91 5.07 -9.22 -4.66
C SER A 91 6.24 -8.49 -3.99
N SER A 92 6.44 -7.24 -4.38
CA SER A 92 7.48 -6.36 -3.80
C SER A 92 8.90 -6.90 -4.00
N ARG A 93 9.24 -7.30 -5.22
CA ARG A 93 10.58 -7.77 -5.59
C ARG A 93 11.67 -6.76 -5.18
N PRO A 94 12.89 -7.23 -4.80
CA PRO A 94 13.97 -6.33 -4.40
C PRO A 94 14.34 -5.27 -5.46
N ASP A 95 14.36 -5.64 -6.74
CA ASP A 95 14.67 -4.74 -7.85
C ASP A 95 13.56 -3.70 -8.10
N PHE A 96 12.29 -4.08 -7.88
CA PHE A 96 11.14 -3.19 -7.94
C PHE A 96 11.14 -2.20 -6.77
N VAL A 97 11.35 -2.70 -5.55
CA VAL A 97 11.50 -1.87 -4.34
C VAL A 97 12.64 -0.86 -4.51
N ALA A 98 13.80 -1.32 -5.01
CA ALA A 98 14.96 -0.46 -5.27
C ALA A 98 14.72 0.57 -6.39
N ALA A 99 13.81 0.30 -7.32
CA ALA A 99 13.44 1.25 -8.38
C ALA A 99 12.50 2.34 -7.86
N ILE A 100 11.61 2.03 -6.93
CA ILE A 100 10.65 2.99 -6.37
C ILE A 100 11.31 3.89 -5.32
N ARG A 101 12.04 3.34 -4.35
CA ARG A 101 12.72 4.03 -3.23
C ARG A 101 11.78 5.02 -2.53
N PRO A 102 10.64 4.56 -2.00
CA PRO A 102 9.65 5.45 -1.40
C PRO A 102 10.09 5.92 -0.01
N ARG A 103 9.51 7.03 0.44
CA ARG A 103 9.56 7.48 1.84
C ARG A 103 8.50 6.75 2.67
N LEU A 104 7.34 6.47 2.07
CA LEU A 104 6.20 5.83 2.72
C LEU A 104 5.63 4.71 1.87
N VAL A 105 5.38 3.58 2.51
CA VAL A 105 4.62 2.45 1.97
C VAL A 105 3.32 2.29 2.76
N VAL A 106 2.19 2.32 2.09
CA VAL A 106 0.89 2.04 2.70
C VAL A 106 0.47 0.63 2.29
N VAL A 107 0.30 -0.24 3.28
CA VAL A 107 -0.22 -1.59 3.07
C VAL A 107 -1.70 -1.59 3.40
N SER A 108 -2.55 -1.83 2.39
CA SER A 108 -4.00 -1.90 2.54
C SER A 108 -4.41 -3.32 2.95
N THR A 109 -4.70 -3.54 4.24
CA THR A 109 -5.19 -4.84 4.73
C THR A 109 -6.29 -4.66 5.77
N GLY A 110 -7.15 -5.67 5.90
CA GLY A 110 -8.12 -5.73 6.98
C GLY A 110 -7.52 -6.32 8.26
N HIS A 111 -8.05 -5.90 9.40
CA HIS A 111 -7.68 -6.52 10.68
C HIS A 111 -8.05 -8.02 10.67
N GLY A 112 -7.11 -8.88 11.09
CA GLY A 112 -7.34 -10.33 11.15
C GLY A 112 -7.54 -10.97 9.76
N ASN A 113 -6.98 -10.39 8.69
CA ASN A 113 -7.13 -10.97 7.36
C ASN A 113 -6.56 -12.41 7.29
N ARG A 114 -7.33 -13.32 6.70
CA ARG A 114 -7.03 -14.75 6.61
C ARG A 114 -5.78 -15.08 5.78
N PHE A 115 -5.29 -14.14 4.96
CA PHE A 115 -4.15 -14.36 4.09
C PHE A 115 -2.81 -14.14 4.79
N GLY A 116 -2.82 -13.58 6.01
CA GLY A 116 -1.61 -13.24 6.75
C GLY A 116 -0.78 -12.13 6.08
N HIS A 117 -1.46 -11.21 5.38
CA HIS A 117 -0.82 -10.04 4.78
C HIS A 117 -0.79 -8.86 5.76
N PRO A 118 0.23 -7.99 5.66
CA PRO A 118 1.45 -8.15 4.87
C PRO A 118 2.38 -9.25 5.42
N ARG A 119 3.13 -9.89 4.55
CA ARG A 119 4.18 -10.84 4.96
C ARG A 119 5.32 -10.06 5.60
N ALA A 120 5.86 -10.60 6.70
CA ALA A 120 6.90 -9.94 7.48
C ALA A 120 8.20 -9.68 6.67
N ASP A 121 8.55 -10.57 5.76
CA ASP A 121 9.71 -10.41 4.87
C ASP A 121 9.51 -9.28 3.85
N VAL A 122 8.27 -9.09 3.36
CA VAL A 122 7.91 -7.97 2.47
C VAL A 122 8.01 -6.64 3.23
N VAL A 123 7.47 -6.58 4.45
CA VAL A 123 7.58 -5.38 5.30
C VAL A 123 9.05 -5.01 5.53
N ARG A 124 9.87 -5.99 5.96
CA ARG A 124 11.31 -5.75 6.18
C ARG A 124 12.02 -5.27 4.90
N ARG A 125 11.64 -5.78 3.74
CA ARG A 125 12.23 -5.38 2.45
C ARG A 125 12.02 -3.90 2.16
N TRP A 126 10.83 -3.39 2.39
CA TRP A 126 10.52 -1.97 2.26
C TRP A 126 11.24 -1.12 3.31
N GLN A 127 11.29 -1.59 4.56
CA GLN A 127 12.01 -0.90 5.64
C GLN A 127 13.52 -0.82 5.37
N HIS A 128 14.13 -1.91 4.88
CA HIS A 128 15.56 -1.90 4.49
C HIS A 128 15.85 -0.97 3.30
N ALA A 129 14.85 -0.68 2.48
CA ALA A 129 14.96 0.33 1.43
C ALA A 129 14.81 1.77 1.95
N GLY A 130 14.63 1.97 3.26
CA GLY A 130 14.51 3.26 3.94
C GLY A 130 13.09 3.80 4.03
N ALA A 131 12.07 2.99 3.75
CA ALA A 131 10.69 3.42 3.80
C ALA A 131 10.07 3.22 5.19
N GLU A 132 9.23 4.16 5.61
CA GLU A 132 8.24 3.92 6.65
C GLU A 132 7.13 3.01 6.08
N VAL A 133 6.64 2.04 6.85
CA VAL A 133 5.59 1.11 6.41
C VAL A 133 4.39 1.22 7.35
N LEU A 134 3.26 1.66 6.83
CA LEU A 134 1.98 1.75 7.55
C LEU A 134 1.01 0.69 7.06
N ASN A 135 0.32 0.04 7.99
CA ASN A 135 -0.66 -0.99 7.70
C ASN A 135 -2.06 -0.52 8.13
N THR A 136 -3.01 -0.46 7.21
CA THR A 136 -4.38 -0.02 7.50
C THR A 136 -5.10 -0.91 8.51
N ALA A 137 -4.67 -2.17 8.70
CA ALA A 137 -5.20 -3.04 9.75
C ALA A 137 -4.96 -2.47 11.16
N THR A 138 -3.84 -1.79 11.37
CA THR A 138 -3.47 -1.15 12.64
C THR A 138 -3.75 0.34 12.65
N SER A 139 -3.40 1.04 11.58
CA SER A 139 -3.53 2.50 11.45
C SER A 139 -4.97 2.99 11.23
N GLY A 140 -5.85 2.11 10.71
CA GLY A 140 -7.14 2.50 10.15
C GLY A 140 -6.98 3.23 8.82
N ALA A 141 -7.80 4.24 8.56
CA ALA A 141 -7.60 5.08 7.38
C ALA A 141 -6.31 5.88 7.52
N VAL A 142 -5.51 5.86 6.46
CA VAL A 142 -4.26 6.63 6.33
C VAL A 142 -4.52 7.75 5.34
N SER A 143 -4.32 8.99 5.78
CA SER A 143 -4.37 10.18 4.93
C SER A 143 -2.95 10.68 4.73
N VAL A 144 -2.62 10.99 3.48
CA VAL A 144 -1.28 11.45 3.09
C VAL A 144 -1.42 12.76 2.32
N TRP A 145 -0.66 13.78 2.71
CA TRP A 145 -0.57 15.06 2.00
C TRP A 145 0.83 15.23 1.45
N LEU A 146 0.88 15.45 0.16
CA LEU A 146 2.07 15.84 -0.59
C LEU A 146 1.96 17.33 -0.86
N GLY A 147 2.52 18.14 0.00
CA GLY A 147 2.48 19.60 -0.13
C GLY A 147 3.40 20.26 0.89
N GLY A 148 4.03 21.37 0.51
CA GLY A 148 5.02 22.02 1.36
C GLY A 148 6.38 21.32 1.35
N GLN A 149 7.12 21.40 2.45
CA GLN A 149 8.48 20.85 2.55
C GLN A 149 8.51 19.36 2.90
N ASP A 150 7.45 18.84 3.54
CA ASP A 150 7.41 17.47 4.06
C ASP A 150 6.15 16.70 3.71
N LEU A 151 6.32 15.37 3.69
CA LEU A 151 5.24 14.41 3.63
C LEU A 151 4.48 14.42 4.97
N GLN A 152 3.20 14.78 4.96
CA GLN A 152 2.38 14.72 6.16
C GLN A 152 1.51 13.46 6.14
N VAL A 153 1.48 12.74 7.25
CA VAL A 153 0.73 11.49 7.40
C VAL A 153 -0.18 11.57 8.62
N ARG A 154 -1.40 11.10 8.47
CA ARG A 154 -2.34 10.96 9.58
C ARG A 154 -2.96 9.58 9.57
N GLU A 155 -2.84 8.89 10.68
CA GLU A 155 -3.42 7.58 10.92
C GLU A 155 -4.69 7.73 11.78
N ARG A 156 -5.83 7.27 11.28
CA ARG A 156 -7.13 7.49 11.91
C ARG A 156 -7.21 6.91 13.32
N ARG A 157 -6.70 5.69 13.54
CA ARG A 157 -6.80 5.01 14.85
C ARG A 157 -5.86 5.59 15.89
N ILE A 158 -4.73 6.16 15.49
CA ILE A 158 -3.82 6.87 16.42
C ILE A 158 -4.42 8.20 16.82
N TRP A 159 -5.04 8.92 15.87
CA TRP A 159 -5.57 10.25 16.13
C TRP A 159 -6.95 10.25 16.80
N ARG A 160 -7.79 9.20 16.52
CA ARG A 160 -9.10 8.98 17.14
C ARG A 160 -9.26 7.49 17.44
N SER A 161 -8.60 7.01 18.48
CA SER A 161 -8.85 5.67 18.98
C SER A 161 -10.23 5.59 19.64
N HIS A 162 -10.92 4.49 19.43
CA HIS A 162 -12.18 4.19 20.08
C HIS A 162 -12.03 2.86 20.81
N VAL A 163 -12.71 2.74 21.97
CA VAL A 163 -12.67 1.51 22.81
C VAL A 163 -13.09 0.23 22.07
N TRP A 164 -13.81 0.35 20.97
CA TRP A 164 -14.17 -0.77 20.10
C TRP A 164 -13.15 -1.06 18.98
N ASP A 165 -12.10 -0.26 18.85
CA ASP A 165 -11.04 -0.54 17.88
C ASP A 165 -10.32 -1.83 18.23
N ALA A 166 -10.28 -2.78 17.28
CA ALA A 166 -9.67 -4.10 17.51
C ALA A 166 -8.19 -4.02 17.88
N ALA A 167 -7.48 -2.99 17.37
CA ALA A 167 -6.08 -2.74 17.70
C ALA A 167 -5.92 -2.28 19.16
N GLU A 168 -6.81 -1.43 19.66
CA GLU A 168 -6.80 -1.00 21.08
C GLU A 168 -7.12 -2.17 22.02
N ARG A 169 -8.10 -3.01 21.67
CA ARG A 169 -8.40 -4.23 22.44
C ARG A 169 -7.22 -5.18 22.48
N ALA A 170 -6.49 -5.35 21.37
CA ALA A 170 -5.30 -6.20 21.32
C ALA A 170 -4.16 -5.63 22.18
N ARG A 171 -3.96 -4.31 22.17
CA ARG A 171 -2.98 -3.65 23.05
C ARG A 171 -3.36 -3.76 24.52
N ALA A 172 -4.62 -3.52 24.86
CA ALA A 172 -5.10 -3.67 26.22
C ALA A 172 -4.95 -5.11 26.74
N ALA A 173 -5.27 -6.11 25.92
CA ALA A 173 -5.08 -7.51 26.24
C ALA A 173 -3.59 -7.87 26.44
N ALA A 174 -2.69 -7.34 25.63
CA ALA A 174 -1.25 -7.56 25.75
C ALA A 174 -0.67 -6.93 27.04
N ILE A 175 -1.24 -5.82 27.53
CA ILE A 175 -0.83 -5.18 28.79
C ILE A 175 -1.33 -5.98 29.99
N LEU A 176 -2.52 -6.60 29.90
CA LEU A 176 -3.12 -7.35 31.02
C LEU A 176 -2.56 -8.77 31.16
N SER A 177 -2.08 -9.40 30.07
CA SER A 177 -1.49 -10.75 30.09
C SER A 177 -0.35 -10.95 31.10
N PRO A 178 0.60 -10.03 31.34
CA PRO A 178 1.65 -10.20 32.34
C PRO A 178 1.14 -10.19 33.79
N ILE A 179 0.01 -9.53 34.04
CA ILE A 179 -0.56 -9.41 35.41
C ILE A 179 -1.25 -10.70 35.81
N GLU A 180 -1.93 -11.40 34.89
CA GLU A 180 -2.54 -12.70 35.15
C GLU A 180 -1.50 -13.81 35.36
N GLN A 181 -0.34 -13.74 34.68
CA GLN A 181 0.75 -14.70 34.88
C GLN A 181 1.45 -14.55 36.24
N MET A 182 1.45 -13.37 36.84
CA MET A 182 1.98 -13.15 38.19
C MET A 182 1.03 -13.61 39.31
N ALA A 183 -0.27 -13.69 39.04
CA ALA A 183 -1.28 -14.15 40.01
C ALA A 183 -1.37 -15.67 40.13
N ALA A 184 -0.72 -16.42 39.26
CA ALA A 184 -0.72 -17.88 39.20
C ALA A 184 0.49 -18.56 39.89
N VAL A 185 1.16 -17.90 40.85
CA VAL A 185 2.17 -18.56 41.68
C VAL A 185 1.46 -19.35 42.77
N PRO A 186 1.50 -20.69 42.76
CA PRO A 186 0.91 -21.46 43.82
C PRO A 186 1.71 -21.28 45.12
N GLU A 187 1.05 -20.87 46.18
CA GLU A 187 1.60 -20.97 47.54
C GLU A 187 1.87 -22.48 47.81
N GLY A 188 3.13 -22.84 47.88
CA GLY A 188 3.64 -24.11 48.34
C GLY A 188 4.03 -24.09 49.81
#